data_fa519bc0c6135c6b8d3a1e0c7852f88e
#
_entry.id   fa519bc0c6135c6b8d3a1e0c7852f88e
#
_cell.length_a   1.000
_cell.length_b   1.000
_cell.length_c   1.000
_cell.angle_alpha   90.00
_cell.angle_beta   90.00
_cell.angle_gamma   90.00
#
_symmetry.space_group_name_H-M   'P 1'
#
loop_
_entity.id
_entity.type
_entity.pdbx_description
1 polymer ?
#
loop_
_entity_poly.entity_id
_entity_poly.type
_entity_poly.pdbx_seq_one_letter_code
_entity_poly.pdbx_strand_id
1 'polypeptide(L)'
;MKKAIKTIGWCLLTLFVIYTFFFLWKQSQPAPVVYELVKPVKRDIVKKIVATGDLEARNQVELKPQVNGIVTDILVKPGEAVKVGDVVAVVKVIPDMSALNQTQGELNASTLDFEQKQREFDRTEALYKKGVVSREEYEQSKTLLDIAREKVNTAKSQIEVITKGASSRSGSVNTTKIVSTMDGIVLAVPVKEGTAVSATSMFSEGSTVVKIANMQDVIFKGKIDETEVAKLSVGMNMTLVLGAMQNEKISATLEYVSPEAVSSNGAKMFEIHASVHIPAGLNILNGYSVNANIELEKASQALSIDETAVEIDNGKTYVYKLTSPVEDTDDQTFERMAVEAGISDGIHIEVKNGISENMMLRGIKK
;
A
#
# COMPACT_ATOMS: atom_id res chain seq x y z
N MET A 1 -31.60 -53.32 -81.07
CA MET A 1 -31.90 -52.08 -80.31
C MET A 1 -31.70 -52.21 -78.75
N LYS A 2 -32.12 -53.30 -78.10
CA LYS A 2 -32.04 -53.42 -76.60
C LYS A 2 -30.58 -53.54 -76.07
N LYS A 3 -29.60 -54.05 -76.82
CA LYS A 3 -28.18 -54.14 -76.40
C LYS A 3 -27.47 -52.78 -76.46
N ALA A 4 -27.74 -51.95 -77.49
CA ALA A 4 -27.12 -50.62 -77.66
C ALA A 4 -27.58 -49.62 -76.54
N ILE A 5 -28.83 -49.73 -76.11
CA ILE A 5 -29.32 -48.87 -74.98
C ILE A 5 -28.68 -49.22 -73.63
N LYS A 6 -28.36 -50.52 -73.40
CA LYS A 6 -27.62 -50.94 -72.21
C LYS A 6 -26.19 -50.44 -72.17
N THR A 7 -25.48 -50.49 -73.33
CA THR A 7 -24.09 -49.98 -73.41
C THR A 7 -24.01 -48.48 -73.27
N ILE A 8 -24.99 -47.71 -73.83
CA ILE A 8 -25.04 -46.26 -73.64
C ILE A 8 -25.34 -45.92 -72.19
N GLY A 9 -26.23 -46.68 -71.51
CA GLY A 9 -26.52 -46.49 -70.08
C GLY A 9 -25.30 -46.70 -69.17
N TRP A 10 -24.49 -47.75 -69.48
CA TRP A 10 -23.22 -48.02 -68.76
C TRP A 10 -22.16 -46.94 -69.01
N CYS A 11 -22.01 -46.41 -70.22
CA CYS A 11 -21.09 -45.33 -70.55
C CYS A 11 -21.52 -44.02 -69.83
N LEU A 12 -22.81 -43.71 -69.75
CA LEU A 12 -23.28 -42.57 -69.01
C LEU A 12 -23.05 -42.73 -67.50
N LEU A 13 -23.23 -43.89 -66.93
CA LEU A 13 -23.01 -44.21 -65.55
C LEU A 13 -21.51 -44.10 -65.18
N THR A 14 -20.61 -44.61 -66.03
CA THR A 14 -19.14 -44.46 -65.80
C THR A 14 -18.70 -42.99 -65.90
N LEU A 15 -19.26 -42.23 -66.85
CA LEU A 15 -18.97 -40.79 -67.00
C LEU A 15 -19.48 -40.00 -65.79
N PHE A 16 -20.64 -40.34 -65.25
CA PHE A 16 -21.19 -39.75 -64.02
C PHE A 16 -20.30 -40.08 -62.80
N VAL A 17 -19.83 -41.32 -62.66
CA VAL A 17 -18.94 -41.71 -61.55
C VAL A 17 -17.58 -40.98 -61.64
N ILE A 18 -17.03 -40.83 -62.86
CA ILE A 18 -15.78 -40.07 -63.07
C ILE A 18 -15.99 -38.59 -62.73
N TYR A 19 -17.13 -38.02 -63.17
CA TYR A 19 -17.47 -36.63 -62.86
C TYR A 19 -17.64 -36.38 -61.35
N THR A 20 -18.34 -37.30 -60.66
CA THR A 20 -18.53 -37.18 -59.18
C THR A 20 -17.19 -37.35 -58.45
N PHE A 21 -16.33 -38.26 -58.90
CA PHE A 21 -15.01 -38.45 -58.33
C PHE A 21 -14.11 -37.23 -58.56
N PHE A 22 -14.16 -36.63 -59.74
CA PHE A 22 -13.39 -35.43 -60.08
C PHE A 22 -13.92 -34.21 -59.29
N PHE A 23 -15.26 -34.10 -59.12
CA PHE A 23 -15.89 -33.07 -58.33
C PHE A 23 -15.54 -33.17 -56.84
N LEU A 24 -15.62 -34.37 -56.27
CA LEU A 24 -15.20 -34.64 -54.89
C LEU A 24 -13.68 -34.42 -54.68
N TRP A 25 -12.87 -34.79 -55.61
CA TRP A 25 -11.43 -34.54 -55.55
C TRP A 25 -11.10 -33.03 -55.57
N LYS A 26 -11.79 -32.26 -56.41
CA LYS A 26 -11.63 -30.81 -56.47
C LYS A 26 -12.13 -30.14 -55.19
N GLN A 27 -13.20 -30.64 -54.58
CA GLN A 27 -13.73 -30.12 -53.33
C GLN A 27 -12.93 -30.58 -52.09
N SER A 28 -12.18 -31.65 -52.20
CA SER A 28 -11.30 -32.18 -51.15
C SER A 28 -9.96 -31.49 -51.05
N GLN A 29 -9.64 -30.55 -51.95
CA GLN A 29 -8.45 -29.74 -51.80
C GLN A 29 -8.64 -28.76 -50.66
N PRO A 30 -7.73 -28.74 -49.66
CA PRO A 30 -7.83 -27.78 -48.55
C PRO A 30 -7.78 -26.36 -49.12
N ALA A 31 -8.66 -25.48 -48.63
CA ALA A 31 -8.63 -24.08 -49.01
C ALA A 31 -7.24 -23.48 -48.72
N PRO A 32 -6.69 -22.66 -49.58
CA PRO A 32 -5.39 -22.03 -49.33
C PRO A 32 -5.42 -21.28 -48.03
N VAL A 33 -4.48 -21.56 -47.14
CA VAL A 33 -4.35 -20.90 -45.86
C VAL A 33 -3.67 -19.55 -46.08
N VAL A 34 -4.41 -18.49 -45.97
CA VAL A 34 -3.90 -17.12 -46.07
C VAL A 34 -3.43 -16.62 -44.72
N TYR A 35 -2.23 -16.11 -44.63
CA TYR A 35 -1.67 -15.48 -43.42
C TYR A 35 -1.62 -13.97 -43.61
N GLU A 36 -1.78 -13.25 -42.51
CA GLU A 36 -1.50 -11.83 -42.43
C GLU A 36 -0.01 -11.60 -42.59
N LEU A 37 0.37 -10.56 -43.35
CA LEU A 37 1.77 -10.21 -43.51
C LEU A 37 2.17 -9.12 -42.57
N VAL A 38 3.20 -9.34 -41.78
CA VAL A 38 3.75 -8.41 -40.80
C VAL A 38 5.09 -7.86 -41.27
N LYS A 39 5.27 -6.55 -41.16
CA LYS A 39 6.56 -5.89 -41.41
C LYS A 39 7.27 -5.61 -40.11
N PRO A 40 8.60 -5.87 -40.03
CA PRO A 40 9.40 -5.40 -38.92
C PRO A 40 9.40 -3.87 -38.85
N VAL A 41 9.21 -3.34 -37.62
CA VAL A 41 9.15 -1.89 -37.35
C VAL A 41 10.09 -1.55 -36.20
N LYS A 42 10.82 -0.46 -36.29
CA LYS A 42 11.60 0.05 -35.18
C LYS A 42 10.69 0.71 -34.15
N ARG A 43 10.78 0.23 -32.90
CA ARG A 43 10.06 0.81 -31.77
C ARG A 43 10.81 0.60 -30.46
N ASP A 44 10.39 1.32 -29.45
CA ASP A 44 10.87 1.08 -28.09
C ASP A 44 10.06 -0.09 -27.51
N ILE A 45 10.76 -1.10 -27.01
CA ILE A 45 10.16 -2.25 -26.32
C ILE A 45 10.57 -2.16 -24.85
N VAL A 46 9.59 -2.27 -23.97
CA VAL A 46 9.80 -2.23 -22.54
C VAL A 46 9.18 -3.46 -21.90
N LYS A 47 10.03 -4.33 -21.38
CA LYS A 47 9.60 -5.46 -20.55
C LYS A 47 9.27 -4.94 -19.19
N LYS A 48 8.02 -5.09 -18.76
CA LYS A 48 7.51 -4.55 -17.50
C LYS A 48 6.79 -5.60 -16.67
N ILE A 49 6.82 -5.40 -15.38
CA ILE A 49 5.98 -6.11 -14.40
C ILE A 49 4.93 -5.13 -13.89
N VAL A 50 3.74 -5.63 -13.59
CA VAL A 50 2.67 -4.83 -13.00
C VAL A 50 2.49 -5.23 -11.55
N ALA A 51 2.64 -4.27 -10.65
CA ALA A 51 2.30 -4.40 -9.24
C ALA A 51 1.06 -3.54 -8.93
N THR A 52 0.19 -4.03 -8.06
CA THR A 52 -0.97 -3.28 -7.59
C THR A 52 -0.74 -2.81 -6.16
N GLY A 53 -1.24 -1.63 -5.83
CA GLY A 53 -1.11 -1.06 -4.51
C GLY A 53 -1.83 0.27 -4.39
N ASP A 54 -1.51 1.00 -3.33
CA ASP A 54 -2.13 2.27 -3.01
C ASP A 54 -1.08 3.37 -2.82
N LEU A 55 -1.51 4.62 -3.00
CA LEU A 55 -0.71 5.78 -2.63
C LEU A 55 -1.01 6.13 -1.19
N GLU A 56 0.02 6.12 -0.35
CA GLU A 56 -0.10 6.47 1.06
C GLU A 56 0.92 7.56 1.42
N ALA A 57 0.57 8.39 2.40
CA ALA A 57 1.56 9.29 2.98
C ALA A 57 2.66 8.46 3.66
N ARG A 58 3.94 8.81 3.42
CA ARG A 58 5.08 8.14 4.06
C ARG A 58 5.00 8.21 5.58
N ASN A 59 4.59 9.36 6.10
CA ASN A 59 4.45 9.61 7.52
C ASN A 59 2.98 9.87 7.84
N GLN A 60 2.38 8.94 8.59
CA GLN A 60 1.05 9.08 9.14
C GLN A 60 1.04 8.68 10.61
N VAL A 61 0.23 9.36 11.39
CA VAL A 61 0.11 9.13 12.83
C VAL A 61 -1.36 9.03 13.23
N GLU A 62 -1.65 8.05 14.06
CA GLU A 62 -2.93 7.90 14.72
C GLU A 62 -2.84 8.52 16.13
N LEU A 63 -3.53 9.62 16.33
CA LEU A 63 -3.58 10.26 17.63
C LEU A 63 -4.59 9.53 18.53
N LYS A 64 -4.10 9.08 19.67
CA LYS A 64 -4.85 8.31 20.68
C LYS A 64 -4.86 9.08 22.01
N PRO A 65 -5.89 8.95 22.83
CA PRO A 65 -5.96 9.61 24.13
C PRO A 65 -4.94 8.99 25.10
N GLN A 66 -4.46 9.78 26.04
CA GLN A 66 -3.59 9.32 27.11
C GLN A 66 -4.36 8.83 28.35
N VAL A 67 -5.67 9.12 28.39
CA VAL A 67 -6.56 8.74 29.48
C VAL A 67 -7.87 8.19 28.95
N ASN A 68 -8.51 7.30 29.73
CA ASN A 68 -9.83 6.80 29.39
C ASN A 68 -10.87 7.92 29.67
N GLY A 69 -11.79 8.11 28.74
CA GLY A 69 -12.74 9.16 28.87
C GLY A 69 -13.79 9.24 27.78
N ILE A 70 -14.51 10.34 27.73
CA ILE A 70 -15.51 10.68 26.71
C ILE A 70 -14.97 11.88 25.92
N VAL A 71 -15.00 11.82 24.60
CA VAL A 71 -14.68 12.96 23.74
C VAL A 71 -15.74 14.05 23.94
N THR A 72 -15.34 15.21 24.44
CA THR A 72 -16.25 16.35 24.64
C THR A 72 -16.29 17.24 23.40
N ASP A 73 -15.14 17.54 22.84
CA ASP A 73 -14.99 18.45 21.71
C ASP A 73 -14.04 17.90 20.68
N ILE A 74 -14.40 18.08 19.42
CA ILE A 74 -13.55 17.80 18.26
C ILE A 74 -13.29 19.13 17.55
N LEU A 75 -12.03 19.57 17.54
CA LEU A 75 -11.66 20.92 17.10
C LEU A 75 -11.18 20.97 15.65
N VAL A 76 -11.08 19.82 15.00
CA VAL A 76 -10.57 19.70 13.61
C VAL A 76 -11.52 18.89 12.74
N LYS A 77 -11.47 19.12 11.43
CA LYS A 77 -12.27 18.40 10.43
C LYS A 77 -11.36 17.67 9.44
N PRO A 78 -11.82 16.55 8.83
CA PRO A 78 -11.11 15.92 7.73
C PRO A 78 -10.79 16.94 6.62
N GLY A 79 -9.54 16.92 6.13
CA GLY A 79 -9.01 17.85 5.13
C GLY A 79 -8.38 19.12 5.71
N GLU A 80 -8.48 19.37 7.01
CA GLU A 80 -7.88 20.54 7.66
C GLU A 80 -6.39 20.35 7.91
N ALA A 81 -5.60 21.41 7.72
CA ALA A 81 -4.17 21.41 8.02
C ALA A 81 -3.94 21.70 9.49
N VAL A 82 -3.04 20.94 10.13
CA VAL A 82 -2.67 21.06 11.54
C VAL A 82 -1.15 21.11 11.70
N LYS A 83 -0.71 21.77 12.78
CA LYS A 83 0.71 21.87 13.15
C LYS A 83 0.99 21.11 14.45
N VAL A 84 2.26 20.82 14.68
CA VAL A 84 2.71 20.25 15.95
C VAL A 84 2.25 21.12 17.11
N GLY A 85 1.59 20.51 18.11
CA GLY A 85 1.06 21.17 19.31
C GLY A 85 -0.38 21.67 19.18
N ASP A 86 -0.99 21.69 17.99
CA ASP A 86 -2.39 22.06 17.83
C ASP A 86 -3.29 21.06 18.55
N VAL A 87 -4.27 21.57 19.30
CA VAL A 87 -5.27 20.73 20.00
C VAL A 87 -6.31 20.27 19.00
N VAL A 88 -6.40 18.95 18.80
CA VAL A 88 -7.33 18.35 17.84
C VAL A 88 -8.62 17.85 18.46
N ALA A 89 -8.57 17.43 19.72
CA ALA A 89 -9.75 17.01 20.47
C ALA A 89 -9.54 17.17 21.99
N VAL A 90 -10.64 17.19 22.73
CA VAL A 90 -10.65 17.22 24.19
C VAL A 90 -11.39 16.01 24.71
N VAL A 91 -10.83 15.36 25.74
CA VAL A 91 -11.39 14.17 26.38
C VAL A 91 -11.68 14.48 27.85
N LYS A 92 -12.88 14.23 28.30
CA LYS A 92 -13.26 14.30 29.72
C LYS A 92 -12.97 12.92 30.35
N VAL A 93 -12.14 12.91 31.39
CA VAL A 93 -11.74 11.68 32.08
C VAL A 93 -12.95 10.97 32.69
N ILE A 94 -13.01 9.65 32.56
CA ILE A 94 -13.87 8.77 33.35
C ILE A 94 -12.98 8.16 34.43
N PRO A 95 -13.13 8.59 35.73
CA PRO A 95 -12.28 8.11 36.80
C PRO A 95 -12.48 6.61 37.04
N ASP A 96 -11.41 5.89 37.35
CA ASP A 96 -11.50 4.56 37.94
C ASP A 96 -11.97 4.70 39.38
N MET A 97 -13.20 4.29 39.64
CA MET A 97 -13.83 4.42 40.93
C MET A 97 -13.14 3.58 42.05
N SER A 98 -12.50 2.45 41.66
CA SER A 98 -11.75 1.64 42.62
C SER A 98 -10.48 2.37 43.07
N ALA A 99 -9.70 2.88 42.12
CA ALA A 99 -8.50 3.65 42.39
C ALA A 99 -8.83 4.95 43.14
N LEU A 100 -9.92 5.62 42.77
CA LEU A 100 -10.38 6.85 43.46
C LEU A 100 -10.72 6.56 44.93
N ASN A 101 -11.49 5.51 45.21
CA ASN A 101 -11.87 5.15 46.59
C ASN A 101 -10.64 4.77 47.44
N GLN A 102 -9.69 4.02 46.86
CA GLN A 102 -8.44 3.66 47.53
C GLN A 102 -7.65 4.91 47.91
N THR A 103 -7.41 5.81 46.92
CA THR A 103 -6.62 7.04 47.14
C THR A 103 -7.32 7.99 48.10
N GLN A 104 -8.67 8.03 48.10
CA GLN A 104 -9.43 8.79 49.08
C GLN A 104 -9.22 8.24 50.51
N GLY A 105 -9.12 6.92 50.67
CA GLY A 105 -8.77 6.27 51.95
C GLY A 105 -7.35 6.66 52.40
N GLU A 106 -6.37 6.67 51.46
CA GLU A 106 -5.01 7.11 51.75
C GLU A 106 -4.92 8.58 52.13
N LEU A 107 -5.70 9.46 51.49
CA LEU A 107 -5.80 10.87 51.85
C LEU A 107 -6.32 11.03 53.27
N ASN A 108 -7.39 10.30 53.62
CA ASN A 108 -7.97 10.41 54.98
C ASN A 108 -6.95 9.93 56.04
N ALA A 109 -6.25 8.81 55.82
CA ALA A 109 -5.23 8.30 56.71
C ALA A 109 -4.05 9.30 56.86
N SER A 110 -3.55 9.85 55.73
CA SER A 110 -2.48 10.85 55.75
C SER A 110 -2.89 12.14 56.45
N THR A 111 -4.15 12.53 56.30
CA THR A 111 -4.68 13.71 56.99
C THR A 111 -4.72 13.54 58.52
N LEU A 112 -5.13 12.35 59.00
CA LEU A 112 -5.12 12.01 60.41
C LEU A 112 -3.68 12.00 60.98
N ASP A 113 -2.71 11.41 60.25
CA ASP A 113 -1.29 11.42 60.62
C ASP A 113 -0.76 12.88 60.70
N PHE A 114 -1.06 13.69 59.70
CA PHE A 114 -0.67 15.11 59.67
C PHE A 114 -1.23 15.86 60.89
N GLU A 115 -2.52 15.70 61.20
CA GLU A 115 -3.13 16.36 62.35
C GLU A 115 -2.49 15.90 63.69
N GLN A 116 -2.13 14.62 63.78
CA GLN A 116 -1.41 14.12 64.98
C GLN A 116 -0.03 14.78 65.07
N LYS A 117 0.74 14.80 63.98
CA LYS A 117 2.08 15.42 63.96
C LYS A 117 2.05 16.91 64.17
N GLN A 118 1.00 17.59 63.72
CA GLN A 118 0.78 19.01 63.99
C GLN A 118 0.60 19.26 65.49
N ARG A 119 -0.25 18.48 66.17
CA ARG A 119 -0.45 18.60 67.63
C ARG A 119 0.82 18.27 68.42
N GLU A 120 1.61 17.29 67.99
CA GLU A 120 2.93 16.97 68.58
C GLU A 120 3.91 18.10 68.40
N PHE A 121 4.01 18.69 67.23
CA PHE A 121 4.88 19.79 66.89
C PHE A 121 4.49 21.06 67.71
N ASP A 122 3.21 21.43 67.74
CA ASP A 122 2.72 22.62 68.49
C ASP A 122 3.09 22.50 69.98
N ARG A 123 3.00 21.29 70.55
CA ARG A 123 3.41 21.06 71.96
C ARG A 123 4.94 21.19 72.08
N THR A 124 5.72 20.59 71.22
CA THR A 124 7.19 20.63 71.25
C THR A 124 7.66 22.07 71.02
N GLU A 125 7.06 22.83 70.13
CA GLU A 125 7.39 24.24 69.90
C GLU A 125 7.12 25.08 71.14
N ALA A 126 5.99 24.88 71.87
CA ALA A 126 5.69 25.57 73.06
C ALA A 126 6.69 25.26 74.19
N LEU A 127 7.17 24.01 74.31
CA LEU A 127 8.17 23.60 75.27
C LEU A 127 9.58 24.14 74.93
N TYR A 128 9.92 24.17 73.62
CA TYR A 128 11.18 24.77 73.16
C TYR A 128 11.26 26.26 73.46
N LYS A 129 10.21 27.00 73.22
CA LYS A 129 10.11 28.42 73.59
C LYS A 129 10.29 28.66 75.10
N LYS A 130 10.02 27.65 75.94
CA LYS A 130 10.21 27.70 77.43
C LYS A 130 11.59 27.12 77.87
N GLY A 131 12.45 26.69 76.91
CA GLY A 131 13.73 26.12 77.21
C GLY A 131 13.72 24.66 77.76
N VAL A 132 12.60 23.94 77.63
CA VAL A 132 12.38 22.60 78.24
C VAL A 132 12.87 21.48 77.40
N VAL A 133 12.86 21.65 76.07
CA VAL A 133 13.32 20.61 75.06
C VAL A 133 14.52 21.14 74.29
N SER A 134 15.33 20.19 73.73
CA SER A 134 16.47 20.52 72.95
C SER A 134 16.12 21.05 71.55
N ARG A 135 17.08 21.75 70.91
CA ARG A 135 16.93 22.18 69.52
C ARG A 135 16.78 20.99 68.55
N GLU A 136 17.48 19.91 68.81
CA GLU A 136 17.45 18.68 68.03
C GLU A 136 16.03 18.08 68.03
N GLU A 137 15.38 17.98 69.20
CA GLU A 137 13.98 17.49 69.36
C GLU A 137 12.97 18.38 68.63
N TYR A 138 13.15 19.70 68.70
CA TYR A 138 12.33 20.65 67.94
C TYR A 138 12.49 20.45 66.43
N GLU A 139 13.71 20.36 65.90
CA GLU A 139 14.00 20.18 64.47
C GLU A 139 13.48 18.82 63.99
N GLN A 140 13.61 17.78 64.78
CA GLN A 140 13.07 16.44 64.48
C GLN A 140 11.53 16.48 64.39
N SER A 141 10.86 17.11 65.36
CA SER A 141 9.39 17.22 65.34
C SER A 141 8.90 18.02 64.12
N LYS A 142 9.60 19.11 63.78
CA LYS A 142 9.33 19.88 62.58
C LYS A 142 9.47 19.06 61.30
N THR A 143 10.54 18.27 61.19
CA THR A 143 10.78 17.40 60.03
C THR A 143 9.68 16.35 59.87
N LEU A 144 9.25 15.73 60.96
CA LEU A 144 8.12 14.76 60.95
C LEU A 144 6.81 15.42 60.48
N LEU A 145 6.53 16.64 60.91
CA LEU A 145 5.36 17.40 60.47
C LEU A 145 5.45 17.69 58.97
N ASP A 146 6.60 18.13 58.44
CA ASP A 146 6.79 18.46 57.05
C ASP A 146 6.65 17.19 56.15
N ILE A 147 7.14 16.03 56.62
CA ILE A 147 6.93 14.75 55.96
C ILE A 147 5.43 14.38 55.89
N ALA A 148 4.72 14.52 57.00
CA ALA A 148 3.29 14.24 57.05
C ALA A 148 2.47 15.18 56.13
N ARG A 149 2.86 16.46 56.04
CA ARG A 149 2.27 17.43 55.12
C ARG A 149 2.46 17.04 53.67
N GLU A 150 3.70 16.57 53.28
CA GLU A 150 3.96 16.13 51.93
C GLU A 150 3.19 14.87 51.54
N LYS A 151 2.94 13.94 52.49
CA LYS A 151 2.06 12.78 52.22
C LYS A 151 0.63 13.22 51.88
N VAL A 152 0.06 14.17 52.60
CA VAL A 152 -1.25 14.73 52.29
C VAL A 152 -1.29 15.38 50.92
N ASN A 153 -0.26 16.19 50.59
CA ASN A 153 -0.16 16.86 49.31
C ASN A 153 -0.03 15.84 48.14
N THR A 154 0.73 14.78 48.36
CA THR A 154 0.88 13.69 47.37
C THR A 154 -0.44 12.97 47.11
N ALA A 155 -1.18 12.61 48.18
CA ALA A 155 -2.48 11.96 48.04
C ALA A 155 -3.50 12.87 47.33
N LYS A 156 -3.52 14.15 47.63
CA LYS A 156 -4.37 15.15 46.92
C LYS A 156 -4.02 15.22 45.45
N SER A 157 -2.72 15.27 45.09
CA SER A 157 -2.27 15.31 43.71
C SER A 157 -2.67 14.05 42.94
N GLN A 158 -2.63 12.88 43.58
CA GLN A 158 -3.06 11.61 42.98
C GLN A 158 -4.57 11.62 42.67
N ILE A 159 -5.40 12.13 43.57
CA ILE A 159 -6.86 12.32 43.33
C ILE A 159 -7.08 13.26 42.14
N GLU A 160 -6.33 14.35 42.02
CA GLU A 160 -6.44 15.25 40.87
C GLU A 160 -6.11 14.54 39.56
N VAL A 161 -5.04 13.73 39.52
CA VAL A 161 -4.67 12.93 38.33
C VAL A 161 -5.78 11.97 37.96
N ILE A 162 -6.33 11.21 38.93
CA ILE A 162 -7.41 10.24 38.67
C ILE A 162 -8.69 10.94 38.19
N THR A 163 -9.03 12.11 38.72
CA THR A 163 -10.31 12.80 38.43
C THR A 163 -10.22 13.76 37.24
N LYS A 164 -9.08 14.43 37.04
CA LYS A 164 -8.90 15.48 36.05
C LYS A 164 -7.92 15.11 34.93
N GLY A 165 -7.18 13.97 35.07
CA GLY A 165 -6.12 13.57 34.15
C GLY A 165 -4.85 14.43 34.21
N ALA A 166 -4.78 15.39 35.14
CA ALA A 166 -3.62 16.25 35.31
C ALA A 166 -3.54 16.70 36.78
N SER A 167 -2.33 16.93 37.31
CA SER A 167 -2.09 17.50 38.63
C SER A 167 -1.59 18.92 38.51
N SER A 168 -2.10 19.80 39.39
CA SER A 168 -1.67 21.19 39.48
C SER A 168 -0.17 21.34 39.78
N ARG A 169 0.47 20.33 40.38
CA ARG A 169 1.91 20.29 40.71
C ARG A 169 2.83 19.87 39.52
N SER A 170 2.28 19.15 38.55
CA SER A 170 3.08 18.56 37.44
C SER A 170 3.32 19.54 36.28
N GLY A 171 2.93 20.81 36.41
CA GLY A 171 3.03 21.80 35.34
C GLY A 171 2.28 21.32 34.08
N SER A 172 1.86 22.13 33.25
CA SER A 172 1.12 22.05 31.97
C SER A 172 0.90 20.73 31.21
N VAL A 173 1.17 19.54 31.73
CA VAL A 173 0.84 18.27 31.01
C VAL A 173 -0.65 18.01 31.18
N ASN A 174 -1.43 18.54 30.25
CA ASN A 174 -2.87 18.32 30.22
C ASN A 174 -3.17 17.08 29.39
N THR A 175 -3.25 15.93 30.05
CA THR A 175 -3.52 14.63 29.42
C THR A 175 -4.92 14.50 28.81
N THR A 176 -5.80 15.48 29.06
CA THR A 176 -7.15 15.52 28.51
C THR A 176 -7.23 16.16 27.13
N LYS A 177 -6.19 16.90 26.70
CA LYS A 177 -6.10 17.46 25.36
C LYS A 177 -5.30 16.53 24.46
N ILE A 178 -5.87 16.15 23.34
CA ILE A 178 -5.17 15.42 22.30
C ILE A 178 -4.56 16.46 21.37
N VAL A 179 -3.24 16.44 21.25
CA VAL A 179 -2.48 17.39 20.42
C VAL A 179 -1.83 16.70 19.24
N SER A 180 -1.68 17.42 18.13
CA SER A 180 -0.94 16.92 16.99
C SER A 180 0.54 16.77 17.32
N THR A 181 1.11 15.63 16.94
CA THR A 181 2.54 15.32 17.11
C THR A 181 3.37 15.58 15.84
N MET A 182 2.70 15.94 14.73
CA MET A 182 3.34 16.26 13.45
C MET A 182 2.56 17.33 12.70
N ASP A 183 3.24 18.00 11.78
CA ASP A 183 2.58 18.87 10.79
C ASP A 183 1.98 18.00 9.68
N GLY A 184 0.74 18.31 9.28
CA GLY A 184 0.08 17.53 8.24
C GLY A 184 -1.37 17.91 8.02
N ILE A 185 -2.09 17.02 7.35
CA ILE A 185 -3.52 17.15 7.06
C ILE A 185 -4.26 16.06 7.82
N VAL A 186 -5.41 16.41 8.38
CA VAL A 186 -6.33 15.45 9.02
C VAL A 186 -6.94 14.56 7.95
N LEU A 187 -6.62 13.27 7.96
CA LEU A 187 -7.19 12.29 7.03
C LEU A 187 -8.59 11.85 7.45
N ALA A 188 -8.76 11.55 8.73
CA ALA A 188 -10.03 11.05 9.26
C ALA A 188 -10.17 11.37 10.75
N VAL A 189 -11.43 11.51 11.19
CA VAL A 189 -11.83 11.61 12.57
C VAL A 189 -12.86 10.48 12.81
N PRO A 190 -12.42 9.27 13.18
CA PRO A 190 -13.31 8.11 13.29
C PRO A 190 -14.25 8.14 14.49
N VAL A 191 -14.06 9.08 15.42
CA VAL A 191 -14.89 9.26 16.62
C VAL A 191 -15.82 10.46 16.48
N LYS A 192 -16.87 10.51 17.33
CA LYS A 192 -17.79 11.63 17.45
C LYS A 192 -17.78 12.16 18.88
N GLU A 193 -18.22 13.38 19.07
CA GLU A 193 -18.49 13.94 20.40
C GLU A 193 -19.47 13.03 21.16
N GLY A 194 -19.19 12.81 22.45
CA GLY A 194 -19.92 11.86 23.28
C GLY A 194 -19.44 10.39 23.19
N THR A 195 -18.50 10.06 22.28
CA THR A 195 -17.95 8.71 22.19
C THR A 195 -16.97 8.43 23.33
N ALA A 196 -17.11 7.26 23.97
CA ALA A 196 -16.14 6.79 24.95
C ALA A 196 -14.88 6.28 24.25
N VAL A 197 -13.71 6.72 24.70
CA VAL A 197 -12.39 6.38 24.16
C VAL A 197 -11.47 5.83 25.26
N SER A 198 -10.61 4.91 24.87
CA SER A 198 -9.64 4.28 25.79
C SER A 198 -8.21 4.65 25.42
N ALA A 199 -7.38 4.85 26.43
CA ALA A 199 -5.94 5.00 26.27
C ALA A 199 -5.30 3.69 25.80
N THR A 200 -4.12 3.79 25.22
CA THR A 200 -3.28 2.63 24.89
C THR A 200 -2.81 1.94 26.18
N SER A 201 -2.93 0.63 26.23
CA SER A 201 -2.46 -0.19 27.35
C SER A 201 -1.76 -1.45 26.85
N MET A 202 -1.17 -2.27 27.75
CA MET A 202 -0.57 -3.54 27.37
C MET A 202 -1.56 -4.55 26.76
N PHE A 203 -2.86 -4.35 26.96
CA PHE A 203 -3.92 -5.25 26.51
C PHE A 203 -4.83 -4.62 25.43
N SER A 204 -4.60 -3.35 25.07
CA SER A 204 -5.42 -2.61 24.11
C SER A 204 -4.61 -1.58 23.37
N GLU A 205 -4.76 -1.55 22.04
CA GLU A 205 -4.14 -0.52 21.18
C GLU A 205 -4.69 0.89 21.42
N GLY A 206 -5.78 1.01 22.21
CA GLY A 206 -6.47 2.29 22.43
C GLY A 206 -7.32 2.73 21.25
N SER A 207 -8.13 3.78 21.47
CA SER A 207 -9.04 4.31 20.46
C SER A 207 -8.34 5.38 19.62
N THR A 208 -8.31 5.22 18.29
CA THR A 208 -7.84 6.29 17.40
C THR A 208 -8.87 7.41 17.34
N VAL A 209 -8.47 8.63 17.68
CA VAL A 209 -9.35 9.81 17.68
C VAL A 209 -9.20 10.61 16.40
N VAL A 210 -7.97 10.84 15.95
CA VAL A 210 -7.67 11.56 14.70
C VAL A 210 -6.52 10.86 13.98
N LYS A 211 -6.61 10.76 12.65
CA LYS A 211 -5.50 10.34 11.78
C LYS A 211 -4.95 11.55 11.05
N ILE A 212 -3.65 11.77 11.14
CA ILE A 212 -2.94 12.88 10.49
C ILE A 212 -1.85 12.29 9.60
N ALA A 213 -1.64 12.91 8.44
CA ALA A 213 -0.58 12.52 7.52
C ALA A 213 0.07 13.71 6.84
N ASN A 214 1.34 13.57 6.48
CA ASN A 214 2.03 14.52 5.63
C ASN A 214 1.82 14.15 4.15
N MET A 215 0.92 14.85 3.48
CA MET A 215 0.60 14.62 2.07
C MET A 215 1.60 15.25 1.08
N GLN A 216 2.68 15.87 1.56
CA GLN A 216 3.76 16.37 0.70
C GLN A 216 4.75 15.26 0.33
N ASP A 217 4.85 14.20 1.15
CA ASP A 217 5.70 13.04 0.92
C ASP A 217 4.83 11.78 0.85
N VAL A 218 4.46 11.42 -0.37
CA VAL A 218 3.61 10.26 -0.68
C VAL A 218 4.45 9.16 -1.27
N ILE A 219 4.20 7.93 -0.86
CA ILE A 219 4.82 6.73 -1.41
C ILE A 219 3.77 5.83 -2.06
N PHE A 220 4.21 5.07 -3.04
CA PHE A 220 3.47 3.91 -3.50
C PHE A 220 3.81 2.72 -2.59
N LYS A 221 2.77 2.09 -2.06
CA LYS A 221 2.86 0.87 -1.27
C LYS A 221 2.10 -0.23 -1.99
N GLY A 222 2.83 -1.17 -2.56
CA GLY A 222 2.26 -2.22 -3.39
C GLY A 222 2.67 -3.62 -2.96
N LYS A 223 2.06 -4.60 -3.62
CA LYS A 223 2.37 -6.02 -3.43
C LYS A 223 2.69 -6.64 -4.77
N ILE A 224 3.68 -7.54 -4.76
CA ILE A 224 4.12 -8.28 -5.93
C ILE A 224 4.24 -9.76 -5.61
N ASP A 225 4.02 -10.60 -6.60
CA ASP A 225 4.12 -12.06 -6.48
C ASP A 225 5.56 -12.56 -6.28
N GLU A 226 5.73 -13.70 -5.63
CA GLU A 226 7.01 -14.36 -5.37
C GLU A 226 7.81 -14.66 -6.66
N THR A 227 7.13 -14.95 -7.77
CA THR A 227 7.78 -15.27 -9.05
C THR A 227 8.39 -14.05 -9.72
N GLU A 228 7.92 -12.86 -9.40
CA GLU A 228 8.34 -11.60 -10.00
C GLU A 228 9.31 -10.80 -9.12
N VAL A 229 9.21 -10.95 -7.80
CA VAL A 229 10.03 -10.17 -6.85
C VAL A 229 11.53 -10.37 -7.05
N ALA A 230 11.96 -11.57 -7.43
CA ALA A 230 13.37 -11.89 -7.68
C ALA A 230 14.00 -11.08 -8.84
N LYS A 231 13.17 -10.49 -9.71
CA LYS A 231 13.61 -9.65 -10.85
C LYS A 231 13.75 -8.19 -10.48
N LEU A 232 13.31 -7.79 -9.26
CA LEU A 232 13.31 -6.41 -8.81
C LEU A 232 14.63 -6.04 -8.17
N SER A 233 15.02 -4.80 -8.38
CA SER A 233 16.16 -4.16 -7.70
C SER A 233 15.79 -2.74 -7.29
N VAL A 234 16.24 -2.33 -6.11
CA VAL A 234 16.07 -0.95 -5.64
C VAL A 234 16.71 0.01 -6.65
N GLY A 235 16.03 1.12 -6.92
CA GLY A 235 16.41 2.12 -7.92
C GLY A 235 15.75 1.93 -9.30
N MET A 236 14.96 0.87 -9.52
CA MET A 236 14.22 0.69 -10.76
C MET A 236 13.16 1.77 -10.94
N ASN A 237 13.02 2.23 -12.20
CA ASN A 237 12.00 3.18 -12.59
C ASN A 237 10.63 2.50 -12.68
N MET A 238 9.63 3.22 -12.24
CA MET A 238 8.24 2.78 -12.26
C MET A 238 7.35 3.87 -12.86
N THR A 239 6.34 3.46 -13.58
CA THR A 239 5.27 4.35 -14.04
C THR A 239 3.98 3.97 -13.34
N LEU A 240 3.45 4.87 -12.55
CA LEU A 240 2.21 4.71 -11.80
C LEU A 240 1.03 5.20 -12.64
N VAL A 241 -0.01 4.37 -12.74
CA VAL A 241 -1.27 4.71 -13.38
C VAL A 241 -2.37 4.65 -12.33
N LEU A 242 -2.96 5.80 -12.04
CA LEU A 242 -4.03 5.91 -11.05
C LEU A 242 -5.34 5.35 -11.63
N GLY A 243 -6.04 4.50 -10.86
CA GLY A 243 -7.33 3.98 -11.25
C GLY A 243 -8.37 5.07 -11.52
N ALA A 244 -8.33 6.16 -10.75
CA ALA A 244 -9.23 7.31 -10.89
C ALA A 244 -8.88 8.26 -12.05
N MET A 245 -7.63 8.27 -12.52
CA MET A 245 -7.10 9.20 -13.54
C MET A 245 -6.20 8.43 -14.52
N GLN A 246 -6.79 7.59 -15.36
CA GLN A 246 -6.02 6.66 -16.24
C GLN A 246 -5.11 7.36 -17.27
N ASN A 247 -5.38 8.63 -17.57
CA ASN A 247 -4.56 9.41 -18.51
C ASN A 247 -3.31 10.03 -17.86
N GLU A 248 -3.25 10.07 -16.53
CA GLU A 248 -2.13 10.65 -15.80
C GLU A 248 -1.12 9.55 -15.45
N LYS A 249 0.11 9.74 -15.90
CA LYS A 249 1.23 8.87 -15.60
C LYS A 249 2.17 9.58 -14.64
N ILE A 250 2.39 9.00 -13.49
CA ILE A 250 3.26 9.54 -12.46
C ILE A 250 4.53 8.70 -12.41
N SER A 251 5.69 9.35 -12.43
CA SER A 251 6.97 8.66 -12.28
C SER A 251 7.23 8.33 -10.81
N ALA A 252 7.77 7.15 -10.57
CA ALA A 252 8.20 6.70 -9.25
C ALA A 252 9.49 5.89 -9.36
N THR A 253 10.19 5.77 -8.24
CA THR A 253 11.42 4.97 -8.14
C THR A 253 11.28 3.97 -7.01
N LEU A 254 11.57 2.70 -7.27
CA LEU A 254 11.53 1.63 -6.28
C LEU A 254 12.58 1.86 -5.19
N GLU A 255 12.15 2.06 -3.95
CA GLU A 255 13.03 2.33 -2.80
C GLU A 255 13.26 1.11 -1.92
N TYR A 256 12.23 0.26 -1.80
CA TYR A 256 12.26 -0.84 -0.85
C TYR A 256 11.51 -2.05 -1.38
N VAL A 257 12.09 -3.21 -1.13
CA VAL A 257 11.47 -4.52 -1.36
C VAL A 257 11.53 -5.27 -0.04
N SER A 258 10.39 -5.72 0.47
CA SER A 258 10.34 -6.45 1.74
C SER A 258 11.12 -7.76 1.65
N PRO A 259 11.98 -8.08 2.62
CA PRO A 259 12.62 -9.39 2.71
C PRO A 259 11.68 -10.49 3.21
N GLU A 260 10.49 -10.14 3.68
CA GLU A 260 9.49 -11.06 4.25
C GLU A 260 8.23 -11.08 3.38
N ALA A 261 7.76 -12.30 3.07
CA ALA A 261 6.53 -12.50 2.34
C ALA A 261 5.31 -12.41 3.27
N VAL A 262 4.27 -11.75 2.81
CA VAL A 262 2.95 -11.69 3.46
C VAL A 262 1.99 -12.60 2.70
N SER A 263 1.28 -13.47 3.41
CA SER A 263 0.21 -14.27 2.78
C SER A 263 -1.02 -13.40 2.53
N SER A 264 -1.43 -13.29 1.27
CA SER A 264 -2.63 -12.57 0.86
C SER A 264 -3.45 -13.46 -0.05
N ASN A 265 -4.68 -13.80 0.36
CA ASN A 265 -5.60 -14.66 -0.40
C ASN A 265 -4.99 -16.02 -0.84
N GLY A 266 -4.09 -16.60 -0.01
CA GLY A 266 -3.44 -17.88 -0.30
C GLY A 266 -2.20 -17.79 -1.20
N ALA A 267 -1.87 -16.62 -1.74
CA ALA A 267 -0.64 -16.36 -2.47
C ALA A 267 0.42 -15.70 -1.56
N LYS A 268 1.69 -15.98 -1.83
CA LYS A 268 2.81 -15.30 -1.18
C LYS A 268 3.13 -14.02 -1.95
N MET A 269 2.96 -12.90 -1.27
CA MET A 269 3.18 -11.57 -1.82
C MET A 269 4.28 -10.87 -1.06
N PHE A 270 5.10 -10.10 -1.74
CA PHE A 270 6.12 -9.24 -1.14
C PHE A 270 5.69 -7.78 -1.22
N GLU A 271 5.86 -7.06 -0.12
CA GLU A 271 5.56 -5.64 -0.06
C GLU A 271 6.71 -4.86 -0.73
N ILE A 272 6.33 -3.87 -1.54
CA ILE A 272 7.27 -2.96 -2.20
C ILE A 272 6.86 -1.51 -1.95
N HIS A 273 7.86 -0.64 -1.74
CA HIS A 273 7.63 0.80 -1.64
C HIS A 273 8.41 1.55 -2.73
N ALA A 274 7.79 2.59 -3.26
CA ALA A 274 8.44 3.47 -4.21
C ALA A 274 8.20 4.94 -3.86
N SER A 275 9.21 5.78 -4.01
CA SER A 275 9.04 7.22 -3.92
C SER A 275 8.34 7.75 -5.16
N VAL A 276 7.38 8.63 -4.95
CA VAL A 276 6.49 9.14 -6.00
C VAL A 276 6.84 10.59 -6.29
N HIS A 277 7.07 10.90 -7.57
CA HIS A 277 7.32 12.27 -8.03
C HIS A 277 6.02 12.89 -8.54
N ILE A 278 5.31 13.58 -7.62
CA ILE A 278 4.00 14.17 -7.92
C ILE A 278 4.19 15.44 -8.76
N PRO A 279 3.60 15.53 -9.98
CA PRO A 279 3.60 16.75 -10.75
C PRO A 279 2.87 17.89 -10.02
N ALA A 280 3.36 19.12 -10.16
CA ALA A 280 2.73 20.29 -9.58
C ALA A 280 1.27 20.46 -10.09
N GLY A 281 0.33 20.65 -9.16
CA GLY A 281 -1.09 20.83 -9.47
C GLY A 281 -1.92 19.55 -9.44
N LEU A 282 -1.33 18.37 -9.25
CA LEU A 282 -2.07 17.13 -9.05
C LEU A 282 -2.39 16.92 -7.56
N ASN A 283 -3.67 16.89 -7.25
CA ASN A 283 -4.13 16.62 -5.88
C ASN A 283 -4.32 15.10 -5.70
N ILE A 284 -3.45 14.48 -4.93
CA ILE A 284 -3.50 13.04 -4.63
C ILE A 284 -4.11 12.86 -3.24
N LEU A 285 -5.10 11.98 -3.15
CA LEU A 285 -5.69 11.59 -1.87
C LEU A 285 -5.02 10.32 -1.35
N ASN A 286 -4.90 10.22 -0.04
CA ASN A 286 -4.38 9.02 0.63
C ASN A 286 -5.30 7.82 0.36
N GLY A 287 -4.73 6.67 -0.02
CA GLY A 287 -5.47 5.46 -0.34
C GLY A 287 -5.96 5.37 -1.80
N TYR A 288 -5.46 6.20 -2.73
CA TYR A 288 -5.73 6.00 -4.14
C TYR A 288 -5.09 4.72 -4.65
N SER A 289 -5.90 3.83 -5.23
CA SER A 289 -5.42 2.59 -5.85
C SER A 289 -4.68 2.87 -7.16
N VAL A 290 -3.55 2.21 -7.33
CA VAL A 290 -2.58 2.45 -8.40
C VAL A 290 -2.07 1.14 -8.96
N ASN A 291 -1.94 1.10 -10.29
CA ASN A 291 -1.18 0.08 -11.00
C ASN A 291 0.22 0.63 -11.32
N ALA A 292 1.23 -0.02 -10.77
CA ALA A 292 2.63 0.34 -10.97
C ALA A 292 3.24 -0.55 -12.04
N ASN A 293 3.66 0.05 -13.16
CA ASN A 293 4.43 -0.61 -14.20
C ASN A 293 5.91 -0.44 -13.90
N ILE A 294 6.59 -1.50 -13.51
CA ILE A 294 8.02 -1.53 -13.17
C ILE A 294 8.80 -1.93 -14.41
N GLU A 295 9.71 -1.08 -14.86
CA GLU A 295 10.54 -1.34 -16.04
C GLU A 295 11.71 -2.27 -15.68
N LEU A 296 11.70 -3.49 -16.23
CA LEU A 296 12.79 -4.46 -16.06
C LEU A 296 13.92 -4.24 -17.06
N GLU A 297 13.56 -4.19 -18.33
CA GLU A 297 14.49 -4.07 -19.44
C GLU A 297 13.88 -3.17 -20.51
N LYS A 298 14.70 -2.35 -21.15
CA LYS A 298 14.27 -1.48 -22.25
C LYS A 298 15.22 -1.60 -23.43
N ALA A 299 14.66 -1.80 -24.61
CA ALA A 299 15.37 -1.68 -25.88
C ALA A 299 14.79 -0.50 -26.66
N SER A 300 15.63 0.52 -26.92
CA SER A 300 15.20 1.72 -27.66
C SER A 300 15.48 1.55 -29.14
N GLN A 301 14.52 1.94 -29.99
CA GLN A 301 14.61 1.84 -31.46
C GLN A 301 14.99 0.43 -31.95
N ALA A 302 14.54 -0.60 -31.25
CA ALA A 302 14.80 -2.00 -31.60
C ALA A 302 13.90 -2.45 -32.76
N LEU A 303 14.46 -3.22 -33.68
CA LEU A 303 13.69 -3.84 -34.75
C LEU A 303 12.79 -4.92 -34.14
N SER A 304 11.49 -4.77 -34.30
CA SER A 304 10.48 -5.58 -33.62
C SER A 304 9.44 -6.13 -34.59
N ILE A 305 8.87 -7.23 -34.22
CA ILE A 305 7.74 -7.89 -34.87
C ILE A 305 6.69 -8.28 -33.82
N ASP A 306 5.48 -8.56 -34.27
CA ASP A 306 4.46 -9.08 -33.40
C ASP A 306 4.87 -10.47 -32.87
N GLU A 307 4.71 -10.72 -31.60
CA GLU A 307 5.12 -11.99 -30.96
C GLU A 307 4.41 -13.19 -31.56
N THR A 308 3.20 -12.99 -32.10
CA THR A 308 2.42 -14.00 -32.83
C THR A 308 3.04 -14.46 -34.17
N ALA A 309 3.98 -13.67 -34.72
CA ALA A 309 4.71 -14.03 -35.95
C ALA A 309 5.96 -14.91 -35.69
N VAL A 310 6.22 -15.21 -34.43
CA VAL A 310 7.39 -15.94 -33.95
C VAL A 310 7.00 -17.36 -33.56
N GLU A 311 7.83 -18.33 -33.93
CA GLU A 311 7.71 -19.73 -33.52
C GLU A 311 8.93 -20.11 -32.68
N ILE A 312 8.70 -20.67 -31.50
CA ILE A 312 9.77 -21.17 -30.63
C ILE A 312 9.77 -22.69 -30.72
N ASP A 313 10.86 -23.25 -31.19
CA ASP A 313 11.07 -24.70 -31.36
C ASP A 313 12.42 -25.09 -30.76
N ASN A 314 12.42 -26.03 -29.80
CA ASN A 314 13.63 -26.54 -29.12
C ASN A 314 14.54 -25.41 -28.55
N GLY A 315 13.95 -24.33 -28.03
CA GLY A 315 14.68 -23.19 -27.47
C GLY A 315 15.31 -22.25 -28.51
N LYS A 316 15.04 -22.45 -29.80
CA LYS A 316 15.41 -21.54 -30.89
C LYS A 316 14.19 -20.81 -31.41
N THR A 317 14.38 -19.57 -31.79
CA THR A 317 13.33 -18.70 -32.30
C THR A 317 13.38 -18.66 -33.83
N TYR A 318 12.25 -18.82 -34.46
CA TYR A 318 12.10 -18.84 -35.91
C TYR A 318 11.02 -17.85 -36.35
N VAL A 319 11.23 -17.30 -37.55
CA VAL A 319 10.22 -16.51 -38.27
C VAL A 319 10.09 -17.09 -39.70
N TYR A 320 8.98 -16.79 -40.33
CA TYR A 320 8.69 -17.25 -41.68
C TYR A 320 8.66 -16.06 -42.63
N LYS A 321 9.67 -15.97 -43.49
CA LYS A 321 9.82 -14.94 -44.53
C LYS A 321 9.00 -15.29 -45.75
N LEU A 322 8.22 -14.34 -46.27
CA LEU A 322 7.51 -14.49 -47.53
C LEU A 322 8.49 -14.55 -48.69
N THR A 323 8.37 -15.60 -49.54
CA THR A 323 9.17 -15.82 -50.73
C THR A 323 8.39 -15.67 -52.04
N SER A 324 7.04 -15.79 -51.99
CA SER A 324 6.16 -15.47 -53.12
C SER A 324 6.02 -13.98 -53.34
N PRO A 325 5.60 -13.50 -54.56
CA PRO A 325 5.25 -12.10 -54.76
C PRO A 325 4.13 -11.65 -53.83
N VAL A 326 4.21 -10.43 -53.30
CA VAL A 326 3.25 -9.87 -52.34
C VAL A 326 1.83 -9.75 -52.93
N GLU A 327 1.71 -9.70 -54.26
CA GLU A 327 0.45 -9.56 -54.97
C GLU A 327 -0.33 -10.89 -55.05
N ASP A 328 0.32 -12.04 -54.78
CA ASP A 328 -0.29 -13.38 -54.87
C ASP A 328 -0.82 -13.75 -53.47
N THR A 329 -2.08 -13.41 -53.19
CA THR A 329 -2.70 -13.66 -51.88
C THR A 329 -3.11 -15.11 -51.66
N ASP A 330 -3.25 -15.89 -52.77
CA ASP A 330 -3.80 -17.25 -52.71
C ASP A 330 -2.70 -18.32 -52.67
N ASP A 331 -1.45 -17.98 -52.98
CA ASP A 331 -0.31 -18.93 -53.01
C ASP A 331 0.91 -18.39 -52.25
N GLN A 332 0.69 -18.12 -50.95
CA GLN A 332 1.75 -17.63 -50.08
C GLN A 332 2.75 -18.75 -49.74
N THR A 333 4.02 -18.56 -50.14
CA THR A 333 5.11 -19.47 -49.78
C THR A 333 6.05 -18.79 -48.77
N PHE A 334 6.47 -19.54 -47.77
CA PHE A 334 7.29 -19.03 -46.68
C PHE A 334 8.55 -19.86 -46.48
N GLU A 335 9.66 -19.20 -46.23
CA GLU A 335 10.92 -19.80 -45.83
C GLU A 335 11.12 -19.63 -44.30
N ARG A 336 11.41 -20.75 -43.62
CA ARG A 336 11.70 -20.72 -42.18
C ARG A 336 13.12 -20.22 -41.95
N MET A 337 13.26 -19.16 -41.15
CA MET A 337 14.54 -18.54 -40.81
C MET A 337 14.73 -18.51 -39.30
N ALA A 338 15.93 -18.89 -38.85
CA ALA A 338 16.31 -18.75 -37.46
C ALA A 338 16.67 -17.28 -37.17
N VAL A 339 16.19 -16.75 -36.04
CA VAL A 339 16.43 -15.38 -35.60
C VAL A 339 16.89 -15.36 -34.17
N GLU A 340 17.62 -14.30 -33.81
CA GLU A 340 18.01 -14.03 -32.43
C GLU A 340 17.01 -13.04 -31.82
N ALA A 341 16.13 -13.56 -30.98
CA ALA A 341 15.15 -12.75 -30.25
C ALA A 341 15.80 -12.03 -29.07
N GLY A 342 15.33 -10.83 -28.81
CA GLY A 342 15.68 -10.04 -27.64
C GLY A 342 14.54 -10.01 -26.61
N ILE A 343 14.26 -8.81 -26.07
CA ILE A 343 13.20 -8.62 -25.10
C ILE A 343 11.81 -8.60 -25.75
N SER A 344 10.80 -9.03 -25.00
CA SER A 344 9.39 -8.98 -25.39
C SER A 344 8.57 -8.20 -24.36
N ASP A 345 7.55 -7.47 -24.81
CA ASP A 345 6.55 -6.82 -23.98
C ASP A 345 5.22 -7.59 -23.90
N GLY A 346 5.19 -8.84 -24.48
CA GLY A 346 4.01 -9.69 -24.59
C GLY A 346 3.12 -9.41 -25.80
N ILE A 347 3.43 -8.38 -26.61
CA ILE A 347 2.76 -8.04 -27.87
C ILE A 347 3.79 -8.04 -28.99
N HIS A 348 4.92 -7.41 -28.75
CA HIS A 348 6.03 -7.29 -29.71
C HIS A 348 7.30 -7.88 -29.12
N ILE A 349 8.10 -8.46 -29.99
CA ILE A 349 9.40 -9.04 -29.64
C ILE A 349 10.51 -8.37 -30.43
N GLU A 350 11.58 -8.02 -29.75
CA GLU A 350 12.81 -7.54 -30.37
C GLU A 350 13.47 -8.66 -31.18
N VAL A 351 13.97 -8.36 -32.38
CA VAL A 351 14.81 -9.25 -33.13
C VAL A 351 16.16 -8.58 -33.36
N LYS A 352 17.20 -9.11 -32.70
CA LYS A 352 18.56 -8.57 -32.74
C LYS A 352 19.24 -8.86 -34.05
N ASN A 353 19.04 -10.09 -34.58
CA ASN A 353 19.68 -10.58 -35.81
C ASN A 353 18.73 -11.49 -36.59
N GLY A 354 18.87 -11.50 -37.92
CA GLY A 354 18.17 -12.43 -38.80
C GLY A 354 17.08 -11.82 -39.67
N ILE A 355 16.63 -10.57 -39.42
CA ILE A 355 15.62 -9.87 -40.21
C ILE A 355 16.06 -8.46 -40.60
N SER A 356 15.38 -7.88 -41.60
CA SER A 356 15.54 -6.49 -42.02
C SER A 356 14.18 -5.80 -42.15
N GLU A 357 14.15 -4.46 -42.11
CA GLU A 357 12.92 -3.64 -42.15
C GLU A 357 12.05 -3.87 -43.41
N ASN A 358 12.66 -4.35 -44.51
CA ASN A 358 11.97 -4.55 -45.80
C ASN A 358 11.41 -5.96 -45.97
N MET A 359 11.60 -6.85 -45.00
CA MET A 359 11.09 -8.22 -45.10
C MET A 359 9.60 -8.27 -44.76
N MET A 360 8.88 -9.16 -45.46
CA MET A 360 7.50 -9.52 -45.11
C MET A 360 7.55 -10.86 -44.41
N LEU A 361 6.93 -10.91 -43.23
CA LEU A 361 6.89 -12.08 -42.37
C LEU A 361 5.46 -12.61 -42.24
N ARG A 362 5.33 -13.89 -41.98
CA ARG A 362 4.07 -14.56 -41.71
C ARG A 362 3.56 -14.13 -40.33
N GLY A 363 2.38 -13.56 -40.28
CA GLY A 363 1.65 -13.30 -39.06
C GLY A 363 0.63 -14.37 -38.74
N ILE A 364 -0.50 -13.95 -38.21
CA ILE A 364 -1.62 -14.84 -37.83
C ILE A 364 -2.35 -15.37 -39.07
N LYS A 365 -2.95 -16.53 -38.90
CA LYS A 365 -3.84 -17.12 -39.93
C LYS A 365 -5.13 -16.31 -40.00
N LYS A 366 -5.49 -15.89 -41.22
CA LYS A 366 -6.77 -15.24 -41.49
C LYS A 366 -7.94 -16.21 -41.49
#